data_7495c7044fd8433be58d79946e9cb1e0
#
_entry.id   7495c7044fd8433be58d79946e9cb1e0
#
_cell.length_a   1.000
_cell.length_b   1.000
_cell.length_c   1.000
_cell.angle_alpha   90.00
_cell.angle_beta   90.00
_cell.angle_gamma   90.00
#
_symmetry.space_group_name_H-M   'P 1'
#
loop_
_entity.id
_entity.type
_entity.pdbx_description
1 polymer ?
#
loop_
_entity_poly.entity_id
_entity_poly.type
_entity_poly.pdbx_seq_one_letter_code
_entity_poly.pdbx_strand_id
1 'polypeptide(L)'
;MQKCQFGDGNGCWRFWQPAFFLAGCQQVQPEKTTKQVAPVTRSVPIRVPKNKAFEARYTALLRFLKKEMVQKDGVYTNYRNDQQTGTKATGHAYLSESSGLWLQHLALTRQNAAFSAFYHRTKRLFWQGHQFSYRYQPTTRTLYPVNAPVDDFRIMRSLLQMPQPKWQQTARGLYAKFQVTNLRANQLTDYVDASTGKRAKTLTLCYVDLATLKQLGSKAVYQKALLQVQNGHLSSAALPLFATRLNLTDQSYTKSATINIVESLLTALHLSEVQALSDATWQWVRQQVRAGQLMNRYTATGQAASEDQSAAAYALAALLAMQQHDQATAKNALQHALAFQMQTDSPLNGGLGDAASQTVYSFDNLMTLVALDTYREGQVTS
;
A
#
# COMPACT_ATOMS: atom_id res chain seq x y z
N MET A 1 -36.51 -19.52 6.04
CA MET A 1 -36.56 -18.04 6.08
C MET A 1 -36.01 -17.57 7.41
N GLN A 2 -34.71 -17.29 7.47
CA GLN A 2 -34.09 -16.65 8.63
C GLN A 2 -33.40 -15.39 8.14
N LYS A 3 -33.89 -14.25 8.63
CA LYS A 3 -33.37 -12.91 8.33
C LYS A 3 -31.99 -12.77 8.96
N CYS A 4 -30.96 -12.67 8.15
CA CYS A 4 -29.67 -12.16 8.61
C CYS A 4 -29.78 -10.67 8.85
N GLN A 5 -29.77 -10.24 10.11
CA GLN A 5 -29.55 -8.85 10.50
C GLN A 5 -28.10 -8.50 10.22
N PHE A 6 -27.89 -7.54 9.33
CA PHE A 6 -26.60 -6.91 9.12
C PHE A 6 -26.29 -6.01 10.30
N GLY A 7 -25.35 -6.44 11.15
CA GLY A 7 -24.76 -5.59 12.17
C GLY A 7 -23.80 -4.56 11.55
N ASP A 8 -23.85 -3.36 12.10
CA ASP A 8 -23.15 -2.16 11.66
C ASP A 8 -21.64 -2.32 11.52
N GLY A 9 -21.16 -2.01 10.35
CA GLY A 9 -19.96 -1.30 9.98
C GLY A 9 -18.61 -1.64 10.61
N ASN A 10 -18.02 -2.80 10.38
CA ASN A 10 -16.57 -2.99 10.49
C ASN A 10 -16.09 -3.90 9.36
N GLY A 11 -15.85 -3.31 8.21
CA GLY A 11 -15.30 -3.98 7.04
C GLY A 11 -13.78 -4.02 7.08
N CYS A 12 -13.23 -5.09 6.60
CA CYS A 12 -11.83 -5.31 6.25
C CYS A 12 -10.80 -5.07 7.38
N TRP A 13 -10.29 -6.09 7.98
CA TRP A 13 -9.24 -6.17 8.99
C TRP A 13 -9.75 -6.16 10.45
N ARG A 14 -10.45 -7.22 10.86
CA ARG A 14 -10.61 -7.49 12.29
C ARG A 14 -9.31 -8.05 12.85
N PHE A 15 -8.61 -7.23 13.64
CA PHE A 15 -7.80 -7.70 14.75
C PHE A 15 -8.38 -7.11 16.02
N TRP A 16 -8.72 -7.96 16.96
CA TRP A 16 -9.08 -7.81 18.37
C TRP A 16 -9.19 -6.37 18.91
N GLN A 17 -10.34 -6.07 19.54
CA GLN A 17 -10.50 -4.93 20.46
C GLN A 17 -10.18 -5.32 21.88
N PRO A 18 -9.76 -4.35 22.70
CA PRO A 18 -10.41 -4.13 23.98
C PRO A 18 -10.74 -2.66 24.31
N ALA A 19 -11.87 -2.51 24.98
CA ALA A 19 -12.37 -1.60 26.01
C ALA A 19 -11.91 -0.13 26.09
N PHE A 20 -12.91 0.71 26.25
CA PHE A 20 -12.94 2.17 26.51
C PHE A 20 -12.32 2.61 27.82
N PHE A 21 -11.71 3.80 27.83
CA PHE A 21 -11.85 4.81 28.89
C PHE A 21 -11.68 6.23 28.34
N LEU A 22 -12.55 7.14 28.82
CA LEU A 22 -12.63 8.56 28.50
C LEU A 22 -11.68 9.39 29.38
N ALA A 23 -11.05 10.43 28.85
CA ALA A 23 -10.91 11.75 29.49
C ALA A 23 -10.10 12.76 28.66
N GLY A 24 -10.58 13.98 28.56
CA GLY A 24 -9.82 15.23 28.61
C GLY A 24 -9.35 15.87 27.29
N CYS A 25 -10.14 16.87 26.79
CA CYS A 25 -9.73 17.82 25.75
C CYS A 25 -8.73 18.87 26.29
N GLN A 26 -7.63 19.11 25.57
CA GLN A 26 -6.95 20.41 25.54
C GLN A 26 -6.58 20.76 24.09
N GLN A 27 -7.01 21.94 23.65
CA GLN A 27 -6.71 22.52 22.35
C GLN A 27 -5.30 23.13 22.35
N VAL A 28 -4.49 22.76 21.36
CA VAL A 28 -3.23 23.46 21.05
C VAL A 28 -3.36 24.08 19.66
N GLN A 29 -3.10 25.39 19.57
CA GLN A 29 -3.14 26.17 18.32
C GLN A 29 -1.89 25.89 17.46
N PRO A 30 -1.99 25.96 16.11
CA PRO A 30 -0.84 25.72 15.24
C PRO A 30 -0.01 26.97 15.01
N GLU A 31 1.32 26.85 15.15
CA GLU A 31 2.29 27.83 14.68
C GLU A 31 2.41 27.87 13.15
N LYS A 32 2.33 29.07 12.58
CA LYS A 32 2.51 29.32 11.15
C LYS A 32 4.00 29.48 10.83
N THR A 33 4.59 28.56 10.07
CA THR A 33 5.85 28.81 9.36
C THR A 33 5.68 28.57 7.86
N THR A 34 5.59 29.67 7.13
CA THR A 34 5.67 29.71 5.66
C THR A 34 7.14 29.75 5.24
N LYS A 35 7.65 28.68 4.61
CA LYS A 35 8.90 28.72 3.82
C LYS A 35 8.59 28.59 2.34
N GLN A 36 9.11 29.53 1.55
CA GLN A 36 9.07 29.54 0.09
C GLN A 36 9.85 28.34 -0.48
N VAL A 37 9.25 27.68 -1.48
CA VAL A 37 9.82 26.52 -2.17
C VAL A 37 10.67 27.02 -3.34
N ALA A 38 11.97 26.70 -3.33
CA ALA A 38 12.89 26.88 -4.45
C ALA A 38 12.67 25.80 -5.54
N PRO A 39 13.01 26.07 -6.81
CA PRO A 39 12.77 25.11 -7.91
C PRO A 39 13.70 23.90 -7.81
N VAL A 40 13.12 22.73 -8.10
CA VAL A 40 13.79 21.41 -8.05
C VAL A 40 14.90 21.34 -9.10
N THR A 41 16.15 21.35 -8.66
CA THR A 41 17.31 20.98 -9.47
C THR A 41 17.32 19.44 -9.67
N ARG A 42 17.43 19.00 -10.93
CA ARG A 42 17.62 17.58 -11.27
C ARG A 42 18.90 17.08 -10.62
N SER A 43 18.76 16.11 -9.71
CA SER A 43 19.91 15.41 -9.11
C SER A 43 20.59 14.52 -10.15
N VAL A 44 21.92 14.58 -10.20
CA VAL A 44 22.76 13.71 -11.02
C VAL A 44 22.75 12.31 -10.41
N PRO A 45 22.47 11.29 -11.20
CA PRO A 45 22.37 9.92 -10.70
C PRO A 45 23.74 9.30 -10.31
N ILE A 46 23.82 8.63 -9.16
CA ILE A 46 25.02 7.95 -8.70
C ILE A 46 25.03 6.49 -9.20
N ARG A 47 26.02 6.11 -10.01
CA ARG A 47 26.19 4.72 -10.46
C ARG A 47 26.58 3.80 -9.30
N VAL A 48 25.65 2.95 -8.87
CA VAL A 48 25.92 1.86 -7.94
C VAL A 48 26.16 0.57 -8.75
N PRO A 49 27.22 -0.21 -8.49
CA PRO A 49 27.50 -1.45 -9.22
C PRO A 49 26.33 -2.43 -9.09
N LYS A 50 25.95 -3.09 -10.19
CA LYS A 50 24.93 -4.15 -10.18
C LYS A 50 25.30 -5.21 -9.15
N ASN A 51 24.53 -5.33 -8.09
CA ASN A 51 24.76 -6.34 -7.07
C ASN A 51 24.24 -7.69 -7.56
N LYS A 52 25.17 -8.58 -7.99
CA LYS A 52 24.84 -9.92 -8.52
C LYS A 52 23.92 -10.73 -7.57
N ALA A 53 24.07 -10.54 -6.26
CA ALA A 53 23.24 -11.22 -5.27
C ALA A 53 21.76 -10.76 -5.33
N PHE A 54 21.49 -9.46 -5.52
CA PHE A 54 20.13 -8.97 -5.72
C PHE A 54 19.53 -9.45 -7.04
N GLU A 55 20.31 -9.53 -8.11
CA GLU A 55 19.82 -10.03 -9.41
C GLU A 55 19.37 -11.50 -9.33
N ALA A 56 20.11 -12.35 -8.65
CA ALA A 56 19.74 -13.75 -8.45
C ALA A 56 18.45 -13.88 -7.64
N ARG A 57 18.34 -13.12 -6.53
CA ARG A 57 17.15 -13.09 -5.67
C ARG A 57 15.93 -12.51 -6.40
N TYR A 58 16.09 -11.43 -7.14
CA TYR A 58 15.08 -10.85 -8.00
C TYR A 58 14.55 -11.86 -9.02
N THR A 59 15.46 -12.55 -9.71
CA THR A 59 15.07 -13.54 -10.73
C THR A 59 14.30 -14.70 -10.12
N ALA A 60 14.70 -15.16 -8.93
CA ALA A 60 14.00 -16.22 -8.20
C ALA A 60 12.58 -15.78 -7.78
N LEU A 61 12.44 -14.56 -7.22
CA LEU A 61 11.15 -13.99 -6.83
C LEU A 61 10.22 -13.84 -8.04
N LEU A 62 10.73 -13.26 -9.12
CA LEU A 62 9.93 -13.04 -10.33
C LEU A 62 9.48 -14.38 -10.96
N ARG A 63 10.33 -15.40 -10.94
CA ARG A 63 10.00 -16.75 -11.41
C ARG A 63 8.88 -17.36 -10.55
N PHE A 64 9.02 -17.30 -9.20
CA PHE A 64 7.99 -17.77 -8.27
C PHE A 64 6.65 -17.07 -8.54
N LEU A 65 6.64 -15.75 -8.59
CA LEU A 65 5.41 -14.98 -8.83
C LEU A 65 4.74 -15.38 -10.15
N LYS A 66 5.51 -15.45 -11.25
CA LYS A 66 4.99 -15.79 -12.57
C LYS A 66 4.46 -17.21 -12.65
N LYS A 67 5.07 -18.14 -11.93
CA LYS A 67 4.71 -19.56 -12.02
C LYS A 67 3.58 -19.96 -11.07
N GLU A 68 3.61 -19.41 -9.85
CA GLU A 68 2.77 -19.90 -8.75
C GLU A 68 1.64 -18.92 -8.38
N MET A 69 1.85 -17.61 -8.50
CA MET A 69 0.92 -16.61 -7.97
C MET A 69 0.10 -15.89 -9.05
N VAL A 70 0.77 -15.48 -10.14
CA VAL A 70 0.12 -14.71 -11.22
C VAL A 70 -0.62 -15.65 -12.15
N GLN A 71 -1.92 -15.51 -12.18
CA GLN A 71 -2.82 -16.29 -13.01
C GLN A 71 -3.24 -15.50 -14.26
N LYS A 72 -3.97 -16.17 -15.15
CA LYS A 72 -4.47 -15.54 -16.38
C LYS A 72 -5.25 -14.24 -16.09
N ASP A 73 -6.14 -14.24 -15.12
CA ASP A 73 -7.09 -13.16 -14.87
C ASP A 73 -6.84 -12.37 -13.55
N GLY A 74 -5.85 -12.77 -12.74
CA GLY A 74 -5.56 -12.11 -11.48
C GLY A 74 -4.31 -12.66 -10.80
N VAL A 75 -4.13 -12.32 -9.54
CA VAL A 75 -3.05 -12.82 -8.69
C VAL A 75 -3.66 -13.40 -7.42
N TYR A 76 -3.26 -14.62 -7.05
CA TYR A 76 -3.68 -15.22 -5.80
C TYR A 76 -3.26 -14.38 -4.61
N THR A 77 -4.12 -14.27 -3.60
CA THR A 77 -3.83 -13.55 -2.36
C THR A 77 -2.78 -14.27 -1.53
N ASN A 78 -2.85 -15.60 -1.48
CA ASN A 78 -1.89 -16.46 -0.78
C ASN A 78 -1.61 -17.68 -1.65
N TYR A 79 -0.39 -18.21 -1.61
CA TYR A 79 -0.03 -19.49 -2.26
C TYR A 79 -0.86 -20.63 -1.72
N ARG A 80 -0.96 -20.74 -0.39
CA ARG A 80 -1.82 -21.71 0.26
C ARG A 80 -3.29 -21.36 0.01
N ASN A 81 -4.04 -22.33 -0.52
CA ASN A 81 -5.46 -22.17 -0.78
C ASN A 81 -6.28 -22.45 0.47
N ASP A 82 -6.23 -21.52 1.42
CA ASP A 82 -7.04 -21.61 2.63
C ASP A 82 -8.53 -21.41 2.31
N GLN A 83 -9.38 -22.24 2.90
CA GLN A 83 -10.82 -22.00 2.85
C GLN A 83 -11.14 -20.72 3.62
N GLN A 84 -11.92 -19.86 2.98
CA GLN A 84 -12.28 -18.59 3.58
C GLN A 84 -13.29 -18.75 4.70
N THR A 85 -12.96 -18.25 5.86
CA THR A 85 -13.91 -18.02 6.94
C THR A 85 -14.17 -16.52 7.05
N GLY A 86 -15.42 -16.09 6.76
CA GLY A 86 -15.84 -14.69 6.91
C GLY A 86 -15.34 -13.73 5.81
N THR A 87 -15.05 -12.49 6.18
CA THR A 87 -14.72 -11.39 5.26
C THR A 87 -13.24 -11.29 4.88
N LYS A 88 -12.36 -12.06 5.52
CA LYS A 88 -10.91 -12.01 5.27
C LYS A 88 -10.59 -12.56 3.88
N ALA A 89 -9.93 -11.77 3.06
CA ALA A 89 -9.40 -12.24 1.79
C ALA A 89 -8.16 -13.12 2.04
N THR A 90 -8.17 -14.34 1.53
CA THR A 90 -7.06 -15.28 1.66
C THR A 90 -7.10 -16.31 0.53
N GLY A 91 -6.16 -17.22 0.50
CA GLY A 91 -6.11 -18.31 -0.48
C GLY A 91 -6.06 -17.80 -1.91
N HIS A 92 -6.85 -18.45 -2.75
CA HIS A 92 -6.89 -18.17 -4.19
C HIS A 92 -7.92 -17.09 -4.60
N ALA A 93 -8.40 -16.26 -3.67
CA ALA A 93 -9.09 -15.03 -4.06
C ALA A 93 -8.16 -14.09 -4.83
N TYR A 94 -8.70 -13.32 -5.78
CA TYR A 94 -7.97 -12.26 -6.46
C TYR A 94 -8.29 -10.92 -5.80
N LEU A 95 -7.26 -10.09 -5.59
CA LEU A 95 -7.40 -8.73 -5.10
C LEU A 95 -6.99 -7.71 -6.18
N SER A 96 -7.72 -6.61 -6.24
CA SER A 96 -7.31 -5.45 -7.04
C SER A 96 -5.99 -4.86 -6.55
N GLU A 97 -5.68 -4.98 -5.24
CA GLU A 97 -4.39 -4.70 -4.64
C GLU A 97 -3.23 -5.40 -5.35
N SER A 98 -3.29 -6.72 -5.39
CA SER A 98 -2.24 -7.54 -6.01
C SER A 98 -2.15 -7.30 -7.52
N SER A 99 -3.30 -7.07 -8.16
CA SER A 99 -3.34 -6.73 -9.58
C SER A 99 -2.71 -5.36 -9.87
N GLY A 100 -2.95 -4.37 -9.00
CA GLY A 100 -2.34 -3.05 -9.09
C GLY A 100 -0.82 -3.08 -8.91
N LEU A 101 -0.31 -3.85 -7.93
CA LEU A 101 1.13 -4.03 -7.70
C LEU A 101 1.81 -4.77 -8.87
N TRP A 102 1.17 -5.79 -9.44
CA TRP A 102 1.69 -6.47 -10.62
C TRP A 102 1.73 -5.54 -11.84
N LEU A 103 0.71 -4.69 -12.01
CA LEU A 103 0.73 -3.65 -13.06
C LEU A 103 1.86 -2.64 -12.84
N GLN A 104 2.16 -2.24 -11.60
CA GLN A 104 3.32 -1.38 -11.30
C GLN A 104 4.64 -2.05 -11.73
N HIS A 105 4.83 -3.34 -11.40
CA HIS A 105 5.99 -4.10 -11.87
C HIS A 105 6.12 -4.05 -13.40
N LEU A 106 5.02 -4.32 -14.12
CA LEU A 106 5.04 -4.32 -15.58
C LEU A 106 5.31 -2.93 -16.17
N ALA A 107 4.84 -1.87 -15.52
CA ALA A 107 5.10 -0.49 -15.93
C ALA A 107 6.57 -0.11 -15.68
N LEU A 108 7.09 -0.32 -14.47
CA LEU A 108 8.48 -0.02 -14.11
C LEU A 108 9.47 -0.78 -14.99
N THR A 109 9.17 -2.02 -15.35
CA THR A 109 10.02 -2.84 -16.22
C THR A 109 9.73 -2.67 -17.72
N ARG A 110 8.86 -1.70 -18.08
CA ARG A 110 8.51 -1.33 -19.47
C ARG A 110 8.00 -2.49 -20.32
N GLN A 111 7.31 -3.45 -19.71
CA GLN A 111 6.72 -4.61 -20.39
C GLN A 111 5.37 -4.25 -21.03
N ASN A 112 5.38 -3.37 -22.03
CA ASN A 112 4.19 -2.71 -22.60
C ASN A 112 3.08 -3.67 -23.04
N ALA A 113 3.41 -4.76 -23.73
CA ALA A 113 2.42 -5.72 -24.22
C ALA A 113 1.78 -6.49 -23.06
N ALA A 114 2.60 -6.96 -22.10
CA ALA A 114 2.13 -7.66 -20.90
C ALA A 114 1.27 -6.74 -20.01
N PHE A 115 1.69 -5.48 -19.83
CA PHE A 115 0.93 -4.45 -19.12
C PHE A 115 -0.45 -4.26 -19.75
N SER A 116 -0.51 -4.01 -21.05
CA SER A 116 -1.78 -3.81 -21.76
C SER A 116 -2.71 -5.02 -21.59
N ALA A 117 -2.20 -6.21 -21.83
CA ALA A 117 -2.98 -7.44 -21.73
C ALA A 117 -3.50 -7.65 -20.29
N PHE A 118 -2.65 -7.46 -19.27
CA PHE A 118 -3.04 -7.65 -17.87
C PHE A 118 -4.01 -6.55 -17.38
N TYR A 119 -3.78 -5.28 -17.76
CA TYR A 119 -4.69 -4.19 -17.43
C TYR A 119 -6.10 -4.44 -17.98
N HIS A 120 -6.24 -4.84 -19.24
CA HIS A 120 -7.55 -5.10 -19.83
C HIS A 120 -8.28 -6.25 -19.11
N ARG A 121 -7.55 -7.28 -18.66
CA ARG A 121 -8.12 -8.36 -17.84
C ARG A 121 -8.53 -7.88 -16.45
N THR A 122 -7.67 -7.13 -15.75
CA THR A 122 -7.96 -6.51 -14.46
C THR A 122 -9.21 -5.63 -14.55
N LYS A 123 -9.29 -4.78 -15.57
CA LYS A 123 -10.46 -3.91 -15.78
C LYS A 123 -11.73 -4.74 -16.03
N ARG A 124 -11.67 -5.76 -16.87
CA ARG A 124 -12.83 -6.62 -17.13
C ARG A 124 -13.31 -7.36 -15.89
N LEU A 125 -12.39 -7.77 -15.01
CA LEU A 125 -12.70 -8.57 -13.83
C LEU A 125 -13.24 -7.72 -12.68
N PHE A 126 -12.61 -6.57 -12.41
CA PHE A 126 -12.87 -5.81 -11.18
C PHE A 126 -13.67 -4.53 -11.38
N TRP A 127 -13.77 -3.98 -12.61
CA TRP A 127 -14.37 -2.67 -12.84
C TRP A 127 -15.89 -2.69 -12.72
N GLN A 128 -16.45 -1.85 -11.84
CA GLN A 128 -17.87 -1.74 -11.54
C GLN A 128 -18.52 -0.47 -12.14
N GLY A 129 -17.90 0.09 -13.20
CA GLY A 129 -18.41 1.30 -13.86
C GLY A 129 -17.80 2.60 -13.35
N HIS A 130 -17.47 2.69 -12.05
CA HIS A 130 -16.90 3.87 -11.40
C HIS A 130 -15.77 3.60 -10.41
N GLN A 131 -15.57 2.35 -10.03
CA GLN A 131 -14.50 1.91 -9.12
C GLN A 131 -14.09 0.47 -9.43
N PHE A 132 -12.95 0.02 -8.90
CA PHE A 132 -12.57 -1.38 -8.93
C PHE A 132 -13.06 -2.07 -7.65
N SER A 133 -13.73 -3.23 -7.78
CA SER A 133 -13.97 -4.10 -6.62
C SER A 133 -12.63 -4.45 -5.97
N TYR A 134 -12.56 -4.47 -4.64
CA TYR A 134 -11.33 -4.88 -3.97
C TYR A 134 -11.02 -6.37 -4.14
N ARG A 135 -12.05 -7.22 -4.41
CA ARG A 135 -11.93 -8.68 -4.38
C ARG A 135 -12.83 -9.38 -5.38
N TYR A 136 -12.30 -10.43 -5.98
CA TYR A 136 -13.02 -11.42 -6.78
C TYR A 136 -12.70 -12.82 -6.29
N GLN A 137 -13.75 -13.68 -6.13
CA GLN A 137 -13.60 -15.09 -5.77
C GLN A 137 -13.77 -15.98 -7.00
N PRO A 138 -12.70 -16.59 -7.53
CA PRO A 138 -12.76 -17.35 -8.78
C PRO A 138 -13.66 -18.59 -8.71
N THR A 139 -13.66 -19.31 -7.57
CA THR A 139 -14.41 -20.56 -7.38
C THR A 139 -15.93 -20.36 -7.45
N THR A 140 -16.42 -19.26 -6.89
CA THR A 140 -17.85 -18.90 -6.89
C THR A 140 -18.20 -17.85 -7.95
N ARG A 141 -17.21 -17.34 -8.68
CA ARG A 141 -17.34 -16.23 -9.63
C ARG A 141 -17.97 -14.97 -9.01
N THR A 142 -17.71 -14.73 -7.72
CA THR A 142 -18.31 -13.63 -6.97
C THR A 142 -17.42 -12.41 -7.02
N LEU A 143 -17.94 -11.30 -7.53
CA LEU A 143 -17.35 -9.97 -7.44
C LEU A 143 -17.95 -9.26 -6.22
N TYR A 144 -17.10 -8.77 -5.32
CA TYR A 144 -17.55 -8.05 -4.13
C TYR A 144 -17.93 -6.61 -4.49
N PRO A 145 -18.99 -6.04 -3.88
CA PRO A 145 -19.52 -4.74 -4.32
C PRO A 145 -18.69 -3.54 -3.86
N VAL A 146 -17.81 -3.72 -2.87
CA VAL A 146 -17.02 -2.61 -2.31
C VAL A 146 -15.65 -2.48 -2.96
N ASN A 147 -15.11 -1.28 -2.98
CA ASN A 147 -13.72 -1.00 -3.36
C ASN A 147 -12.83 -0.77 -2.13
N ALA A 148 -11.54 -0.57 -2.39
CA ALA A 148 -10.59 0.06 -1.49
C ALA A 148 -9.86 1.14 -2.31
N PRO A 149 -10.04 2.45 -2.02
CA PRO A 149 -9.47 3.53 -2.84
C PRO A 149 -7.97 3.41 -3.11
N VAL A 150 -7.20 2.87 -2.16
CA VAL A 150 -5.76 2.61 -2.37
C VAL A 150 -5.51 1.69 -3.57
N ASP A 151 -6.39 0.74 -3.82
CA ASP A 151 -6.26 -0.20 -4.95
C ASP A 151 -6.66 0.45 -6.26
N ASP A 152 -7.74 1.25 -6.26
CA ASP A 152 -8.09 2.11 -7.39
C ASP A 152 -6.89 3.00 -7.77
N PHE A 153 -6.27 3.64 -6.78
CA PHE A 153 -5.10 4.50 -7.01
C PHE A 153 -3.87 3.72 -7.47
N ARG A 154 -3.58 2.52 -6.96
CA ARG A 154 -2.49 1.68 -7.46
C ARG A 154 -2.63 1.36 -8.95
N ILE A 155 -3.85 1.03 -9.39
CA ILE A 155 -4.13 0.80 -10.81
C ILE A 155 -3.95 2.09 -11.61
N MET A 156 -4.49 3.22 -11.15
CA MET A 156 -4.33 4.52 -11.84
C MET A 156 -2.86 4.97 -11.87
N ARG A 157 -2.11 4.77 -10.77
CA ARG A 157 -0.67 5.07 -10.68
C ARG A 157 0.12 4.26 -11.72
N SER A 158 -0.17 2.96 -11.85
CA SER A 158 0.50 2.12 -12.83
C SER A 158 0.28 2.61 -14.27
N LEU A 159 -0.92 3.13 -14.57
CA LEU A 159 -1.24 3.75 -15.87
C LEU A 159 -0.48 5.07 -16.06
N LEU A 160 -0.33 5.89 -15.03
CA LEU A 160 0.43 7.15 -15.08
C LEU A 160 1.94 6.91 -15.27
N GLN A 161 2.46 5.79 -14.81
CA GLN A 161 3.87 5.38 -14.98
C GLN A 161 4.17 4.93 -16.41
N MET A 162 3.15 4.56 -17.19
CA MET A 162 3.35 4.18 -18.59
C MET A 162 3.65 5.40 -19.47
N PRO A 163 4.67 5.33 -20.36
CA PRO A 163 5.09 6.50 -21.14
C PRO A 163 4.10 6.93 -22.23
N GLN A 164 3.19 6.05 -22.66
CA GLN A 164 2.27 6.36 -23.76
C GLN A 164 1.10 7.22 -23.29
N PRO A 165 0.80 8.36 -23.96
CA PRO A 165 -0.27 9.30 -23.57
C PRO A 165 -1.65 8.67 -23.37
N LYS A 166 -1.96 7.61 -24.13
CA LYS A 166 -3.24 6.87 -23.99
C LYS A 166 -3.47 6.34 -22.58
N TRP A 167 -2.41 5.91 -21.88
CA TRP A 167 -2.54 5.35 -20.52
C TRP A 167 -2.79 6.46 -19.51
N GLN A 168 -2.13 7.60 -19.65
CA GLN A 168 -2.38 8.77 -18.81
C GLN A 168 -3.82 9.28 -19.00
N GLN A 169 -4.31 9.30 -20.25
CA GLN A 169 -5.72 9.63 -20.54
C GLN A 169 -6.67 8.60 -19.93
N THR A 170 -6.31 7.29 -19.97
CA THR A 170 -7.09 6.23 -19.33
C THR A 170 -7.17 6.44 -17.82
N ALA A 171 -6.05 6.76 -17.15
CA ALA A 171 -6.03 7.05 -15.71
C ALA A 171 -6.95 8.23 -15.36
N ARG A 172 -6.90 9.32 -16.13
CA ARG A 172 -7.80 10.48 -15.94
C ARG A 172 -9.26 10.12 -16.14
N GLY A 173 -9.58 9.30 -17.13
CA GLY A 173 -10.94 8.82 -17.39
C GLY A 173 -11.47 7.92 -16.26
N LEU A 174 -10.61 7.07 -15.67
CA LEU A 174 -10.97 6.27 -14.49
C LEU A 174 -11.22 7.16 -13.28
N TYR A 175 -10.31 8.12 -13.03
CA TYR A 175 -10.44 9.05 -11.90
C TYR A 175 -11.71 9.92 -12.04
N ALA A 176 -12.02 10.40 -13.23
CA ALA A 176 -13.25 11.17 -13.49
C ALA A 176 -14.52 10.39 -13.09
N LYS A 177 -14.55 9.07 -13.29
CA LYS A 177 -15.64 8.20 -12.85
C LYS A 177 -15.58 7.91 -11.34
N PHE A 178 -14.39 7.60 -10.83
CA PHE A 178 -14.14 7.33 -9.42
C PHE A 178 -14.59 8.50 -8.52
N GLN A 179 -14.24 9.73 -8.87
CA GLN A 179 -14.56 10.89 -8.04
C GLN A 179 -16.07 11.12 -7.85
N VAL A 180 -16.90 10.75 -8.83
CA VAL A 180 -18.37 10.94 -8.77
C VAL A 180 -18.98 10.19 -7.58
N THR A 181 -18.47 8.97 -7.31
CA THR A 181 -19.00 8.10 -6.26
C THR A 181 -18.13 8.09 -5.02
N ASN A 182 -16.81 8.17 -5.16
CA ASN A 182 -15.88 8.01 -4.06
C ASN A 182 -15.49 9.30 -3.35
N LEU A 183 -15.80 10.47 -3.92
CA LEU A 183 -15.62 11.77 -3.27
C LEU A 183 -16.98 12.36 -2.85
N ARG A 184 -17.04 12.95 -1.66
CA ARG A 184 -18.16 13.79 -1.21
C ARG A 184 -17.57 15.01 -0.49
N ALA A 185 -17.91 16.21 -0.92
CA ALA A 185 -17.32 17.46 -0.41
C ALA A 185 -15.77 17.40 -0.35
N ASN A 186 -15.15 16.90 -1.43
CA ASN A 186 -13.69 16.66 -1.56
C ASN A 186 -13.11 15.65 -0.55
N GLN A 187 -13.96 14.80 0.07
CA GLN A 187 -13.59 13.83 1.08
C GLN A 187 -13.59 12.42 0.53
N LEU A 188 -12.45 11.71 0.67
CA LEU A 188 -12.34 10.26 0.48
C LEU A 188 -12.94 9.51 1.65
N THR A 189 -13.24 8.22 1.43
CA THR A 189 -13.73 7.27 2.44
C THR A 189 -13.06 5.91 2.22
N ASP A 190 -13.11 5.02 3.20
CA ASP A 190 -12.46 3.69 3.12
C ASP A 190 -13.02 2.81 1.99
N TYR A 191 -14.31 2.94 1.70
CA TYR A 191 -14.95 2.23 0.60
C TYR A 191 -16.28 2.86 0.23
N VAL A 192 -16.73 2.53 -0.96
CA VAL A 192 -18.11 2.73 -1.42
C VAL A 192 -18.64 1.37 -1.89
N ASP A 193 -19.84 1.01 -1.45
CA ASP A 193 -20.56 -0.15 -1.95
C ASP A 193 -21.27 0.22 -3.26
N ALA A 194 -20.83 -0.38 -4.38
CA ALA A 194 -21.35 -0.07 -5.71
C ALA A 194 -22.82 -0.49 -5.90
N SER A 195 -23.31 -1.46 -5.11
CA SER A 195 -24.67 -1.97 -5.21
C SER A 195 -25.70 -1.10 -4.45
N THR A 196 -25.27 -0.51 -3.34
CA THR A 196 -26.16 0.25 -2.43
C THR A 196 -25.84 1.73 -2.37
N GLY A 197 -24.67 2.17 -2.84
CA GLY A 197 -24.16 3.53 -2.67
C GLY A 197 -23.71 3.84 -1.23
N LYS A 198 -23.76 2.86 -0.30
CA LYS A 198 -23.33 3.04 1.08
C LYS A 198 -21.83 3.35 1.14
N ARG A 199 -21.46 4.34 1.95
CA ARG A 199 -20.10 4.81 2.13
C ARG A 199 -19.60 4.50 3.54
N ALA A 200 -18.32 4.20 3.69
CA ALA A 200 -17.71 4.13 5.00
C ALA A 200 -17.75 5.49 5.71
N LYS A 201 -17.81 5.46 7.04
CA LYS A 201 -17.70 6.64 7.90
C LYS A 201 -16.27 6.90 8.39
N THR A 202 -15.31 6.21 7.81
CA THR A 202 -13.90 6.25 8.15
C THR A 202 -13.04 6.46 6.91
N LEU A 203 -11.83 6.98 7.12
CA LEU A 203 -10.76 7.06 6.14
C LEU A 203 -9.49 6.46 6.75
N THR A 204 -9.06 5.33 6.24
CA THR A 204 -7.76 4.71 6.56
C THR A 204 -6.66 5.53 5.91
N LEU A 205 -5.70 6.04 6.69
CA LEU A 205 -4.74 7.03 6.21
C LEU A 205 -3.83 6.49 5.11
N CYS A 206 -3.44 5.22 5.18
CA CYS A 206 -2.64 4.58 4.13
C CYS A 206 -3.41 4.36 2.81
N TYR A 207 -4.73 4.58 2.78
CA TYR A 207 -5.51 4.52 1.54
C TYR A 207 -5.40 5.79 0.70
N VAL A 208 -4.77 6.84 1.24
CA VAL A 208 -4.63 8.14 0.59
C VAL A 208 -3.32 8.20 -0.20
N ASP A 209 -3.35 7.79 -1.45
CA ASP A 209 -2.23 7.95 -2.38
C ASP A 209 -2.11 9.42 -2.81
N LEU A 210 -1.32 10.19 -2.06
CA LEU A 210 -1.15 11.62 -2.24
C LEU A 210 -0.51 11.99 -3.58
N ALA A 211 0.43 11.20 -4.07
CA ALA A 211 1.11 11.46 -5.34
C ALA A 211 0.15 11.30 -6.53
N THR A 212 -0.69 10.26 -6.51
CA THR A 212 -1.72 10.03 -7.53
C THR A 212 -2.81 11.09 -7.45
N LEU A 213 -3.27 11.46 -6.24
CA LEU A 213 -4.22 12.55 -6.04
C LEU A 213 -3.70 13.90 -6.51
N LYS A 214 -2.41 14.20 -6.31
CA LYS A 214 -1.76 15.43 -6.79
C LYS A 214 -1.80 15.55 -8.32
N GLN A 215 -1.74 14.41 -9.03
CA GLN A 215 -1.74 14.37 -10.50
C GLN A 215 -3.14 14.35 -11.12
N LEU A 216 -4.10 13.70 -10.46
CA LEU A 216 -5.44 13.44 -11.00
C LEU A 216 -6.53 14.29 -10.35
N GLY A 217 -6.40 14.59 -9.07
CA GLY A 217 -7.40 15.28 -8.27
C GLY A 217 -7.37 16.81 -8.45
N SER A 218 -8.45 17.45 -8.02
CA SER A 218 -8.45 18.90 -7.87
C SER A 218 -7.52 19.33 -6.71
N LYS A 219 -7.06 20.58 -6.76
CA LYS A 219 -6.27 21.18 -5.66
C LYS A 219 -6.98 21.03 -4.30
N ALA A 220 -8.29 21.22 -4.27
CA ALA A 220 -9.08 21.12 -3.04
C ALA A 220 -9.12 19.71 -2.46
N VAL A 221 -9.27 18.66 -3.31
CA VAL A 221 -9.22 17.26 -2.90
C VAL A 221 -7.84 16.92 -2.34
N TYR A 222 -6.78 17.28 -3.08
CA TYR A 222 -5.40 17.02 -2.67
C TYR A 222 -5.04 17.69 -1.34
N GLN A 223 -5.35 18.99 -1.19
CA GLN A 223 -5.03 19.73 0.03
C GLN A 223 -5.77 19.19 1.25
N LYS A 224 -7.06 18.86 1.09
CA LYS A 224 -7.83 18.24 2.18
C LYS A 224 -7.25 16.88 2.58
N ALA A 225 -6.95 16.02 1.62
CA ALA A 225 -6.37 14.72 1.86
C ALA A 225 -4.99 14.82 2.53
N LEU A 226 -4.12 15.71 2.04
CA LEU A 226 -2.81 15.97 2.64
C LEU A 226 -2.92 16.39 4.11
N LEU A 227 -3.76 17.37 4.40
CA LEU A 227 -3.96 17.86 5.78
C LEU A 227 -4.47 16.75 6.70
N GLN A 228 -5.42 15.92 6.23
CA GLN A 228 -5.95 14.82 7.00
C GLN A 228 -4.90 13.74 7.30
N VAL A 229 -4.03 13.42 6.35
CA VAL A 229 -2.95 12.47 6.57
C VAL A 229 -1.90 13.03 7.54
N GLN A 230 -1.49 14.29 7.37
CA GLN A 230 -0.52 14.95 8.25
C GLN A 230 -1.02 15.06 9.69
N ASN A 231 -2.29 15.42 9.90
CA ASN A 231 -2.88 15.54 11.24
C ASN A 231 -3.05 14.18 11.94
N GLY A 232 -2.96 13.07 11.21
CA GLY A 232 -2.93 11.73 11.78
C GLY A 232 -1.59 11.30 12.35
N HIS A 233 -0.56 12.15 12.28
CA HIS A 233 0.74 11.87 12.87
C HIS A 233 0.64 11.78 14.41
N LEU A 234 1.20 10.71 14.96
CA LEU A 234 1.30 10.52 16.41
C LEU A 234 2.42 11.41 16.94
N SER A 235 2.07 12.39 17.77
CA SER A 235 3.04 13.37 18.33
C SER A 235 3.95 12.77 19.41
N SER A 236 4.15 11.43 19.40
CA SER A 236 5.02 10.73 20.33
C SER A 236 6.44 10.67 19.78
N ALA A 237 7.42 11.20 20.53
CA ALA A 237 8.83 11.07 20.17
C ALA A 237 9.29 9.60 20.12
N ALA A 238 8.66 8.71 20.93
CA ALA A 238 8.97 7.30 20.97
C ALA A 238 8.41 6.53 19.78
N LEU A 239 7.29 7.01 19.16
CA LEU A 239 6.66 6.40 18.00
C LEU A 239 6.14 7.50 17.06
N PRO A 240 6.99 8.14 16.24
CA PRO A 240 6.58 9.19 15.32
C PRO A 240 5.97 8.61 14.03
N LEU A 241 4.92 7.82 14.18
CA LEU A 241 4.19 7.15 13.12
C LEU A 241 2.78 7.74 12.98
N PHE A 242 1.84 6.99 12.42
CA PHE A 242 0.51 7.51 12.07
C PHE A 242 -0.61 6.69 12.71
N ALA A 243 -1.68 7.37 13.10
CA ALA A 243 -2.94 6.74 13.42
C ALA A 243 -3.45 5.94 12.20
N THR A 244 -4.18 4.85 12.45
CA THR A 244 -4.69 4.00 11.37
C THR A 244 -5.78 4.72 10.57
N ARG A 245 -6.73 5.38 11.25
CA ARG A 245 -7.95 5.91 10.62
C ARG A 245 -8.37 7.25 11.19
N LEU A 246 -9.01 8.02 10.33
CA LEU A 246 -9.82 9.21 10.66
C LEU A 246 -11.29 8.81 10.66
N ASN A 247 -12.02 9.10 11.73
CA ASN A 247 -13.47 9.07 11.75
C ASN A 247 -14.01 10.34 11.05
N LEU A 248 -14.79 10.15 9.99
CA LEU A 248 -15.29 11.25 9.16
C LEU A 248 -16.49 11.99 9.77
N THR A 249 -17.09 11.43 10.82
CA THR A 249 -18.25 12.05 11.49
C THR A 249 -17.82 13.12 12.49
N ASP A 250 -16.83 12.81 13.32
CA ASP A 250 -16.35 13.69 14.40
C ASP A 250 -14.92 14.20 14.19
N GLN A 251 -14.30 13.82 13.08
CA GLN A 251 -12.92 14.19 12.70
C GLN A 251 -11.86 13.74 13.73
N SER A 252 -12.14 12.71 14.53
CA SER A 252 -11.20 12.12 15.47
C SER A 252 -10.34 11.05 14.81
N TYR A 253 -9.09 10.91 15.26
CA TYR A 253 -8.21 9.82 14.84
C TYR A 253 -8.31 8.62 15.77
N THR A 254 -8.27 7.41 15.21
CA THR A 254 -8.36 6.17 15.98
C THR A 254 -7.20 6.06 16.96
N LYS A 255 -7.53 5.89 18.24
CA LYS A 255 -6.58 5.55 19.30
C LYS A 255 -6.49 4.03 19.41
N SER A 256 -5.60 3.41 18.64
CA SER A 256 -5.39 1.96 18.69
C SER A 256 -4.39 1.60 19.76
N ALA A 257 -4.60 0.46 20.46
CA ALA A 257 -3.64 -0.06 21.42
C ALA A 257 -2.29 -0.38 20.77
N THR A 258 -2.31 -0.79 19.52
CA THR A 258 -1.11 -1.04 18.71
C THR A 258 -1.23 -0.44 17.32
N ILE A 259 -0.11 0.00 16.77
CA ILE A 259 0.04 0.54 15.41
C ILE A 259 0.57 -0.57 14.50
N ASN A 260 -0.09 -0.79 13.37
CA ASN A 260 0.38 -1.67 12.29
C ASN A 260 1.47 -0.95 11.50
N ILE A 261 2.66 -1.58 11.40
CA ILE A 261 3.80 -0.95 10.75
C ILE A 261 3.63 -0.82 9.23
N VAL A 262 3.02 -1.79 8.56
CA VAL A 262 2.81 -1.75 7.10
C VAL A 262 1.89 -0.59 6.72
N GLU A 263 0.76 -0.42 7.44
CA GLU A 263 -0.16 0.70 7.20
C GLU A 263 0.53 2.04 7.46
N SER A 264 1.31 2.14 8.53
CA SER A 264 2.01 3.37 8.89
C SER A 264 3.16 3.70 7.92
N LEU A 265 3.92 2.71 7.47
CA LEU A 265 4.97 2.90 6.45
C LEU A 265 4.39 3.26 5.08
N LEU A 266 3.25 2.71 4.70
CA LEU A 266 2.59 3.09 3.46
C LEU A 266 2.09 4.55 3.54
N THR A 267 1.56 4.97 4.70
CA THR A 267 1.22 6.38 4.96
C THR A 267 2.46 7.29 4.86
N ALA A 268 3.57 6.89 5.49
CA ALA A 268 4.84 7.61 5.43
C ALA A 268 5.39 7.71 3.99
N LEU A 269 5.29 6.62 3.21
CA LEU A 269 5.69 6.62 1.80
C LEU A 269 4.87 7.63 0.99
N HIS A 270 3.55 7.63 1.12
CA HIS A 270 2.68 8.58 0.43
C HIS A 270 2.96 10.05 0.80
N LEU A 271 3.33 10.33 2.06
CA LEU A 271 3.78 11.67 2.47
C LEU A 271 5.15 12.01 1.90
N SER A 272 6.08 11.08 1.89
CA SER A 272 7.42 11.26 1.35
C SER A 272 7.41 11.59 -0.15
N GLU A 273 6.58 10.92 -0.92
CA GLU A 273 6.40 11.14 -2.36
C GLU A 273 5.95 12.56 -2.73
N VAL A 274 5.33 13.26 -1.78
CA VAL A 274 4.92 14.68 -1.95
C VAL A 274 5.73 15.66 -1.11
N GLN A 275 6.86 15.20 -0.52
CA GLN A 275 7.78 15.99 0.30
C GLN A 275 7.13 16.54 1.58
N ALA A 276 6.24 15.77 2.19
CA ALA A 276 5.47 16.17 3.36
C ALA A 276 5.70 15.25 4.58
N LEU A 277 6.66 14.33 4.51
CA LEU A 277 7.03 13.45 5.62
C LEU A 277 7.85 14.23 6.66
N SER A 278 7.61 13.95 7.94
CA SER A 278 8.41 14.55 9.03
C SER A 278 9.79 13.87 9.15
N ASP A 279 10.81 14.65 9.50
CA ASP A 279 12.16 14.12 9.75
C ASP A 279 12.16 13.10 10.89
N ALA A 280 11.34 13.29 11.93
CA ALA A 280 11.23 12.37 13.05
C ALA A 280 10.79 10.97 12.61
N THR A 281 9.76 10.88 11.75
CA THR A 281 9.31 9.59 11.17
C THR A 281 10.43 8.94 10.36
N TRP A 282 11.11 9.71 9.50
CA TRP A 282 12.18 9.18 8.69
C TRP A 282 13.35 8.66 9.54
N GLN A 283 13.80 9.41 10.53
CA GLN A 283 14.90 8.99 11.41
C GLN A 283 14.56 7.73 12.19
N TRP A 284 13.31 7.63 12.67
CA TRP A 284 12.84 6.43 13.35
C TRP A 284 12.87 5.21 12.43
N VAL A 285 12.31 5.31 11.22
CA VAL A 285 12.33 4.20 10.22
C VAL A 285 13.76 3.79 9.90
N ARG A 286 14.64 4.75 9.65
CA ARG A 286 16.06 4.53 9.37
C ARG A 286 16.75 3.77 10.49
N GLN A 287 16.45 4.12 11.74
CA GLN A 287 17.00 3.44 12.93
C GLN A 287 16.50 1.99 13.01
N GLN A 288 15.19 1.74 12.83
CA GLN A 288 14.62 0.39 12.87
C GLN A 288 15.18 -0.51 11.75
N VAL A 289 15.35 0.04 10.55
CA VAL A 289 15.98 -0.70 9.43
C VAL A 289 17.41 -1.08 9.78
N ARG A 290 18.20 -0.15 10.33
CA ARG A 290 19.60 -0.44 10.73
C ARG A 290 19.71 -1.50 11.81
N ALA A 291 18.76 -1.50 12.75
CA ALA A 291 18.69 -2.48 13.82
C ALA A 291 18.10 -3.84 13.37
N GLY A 292 17.49 -3.92 12.18
CA GLY A 292 16.73 -5.09 11.73
C GLY A 292 15.50 -5.38 12.59
N GLN A 293 14.83 -4.34 13.09
CA GLN A 293 13.77 -4.43 14.10
C GLN A 293 12.46 -3.77 13.65
N LEU A 294 12.10 -3.88 12.38
CA LEU A 294 10.77 -3.48 11.91
C LEU A 294 9.73 -4.54 12.26
N MET A 295 9.23 -4.49 13.51
CA MET A 295 8.19 -5.41 13.99
C MET A 295 6.84 -5.06 13.38
N ASN A 296 5.96 -6.06 13.21
CA ASN A 296 4.65 -5.85 12.58
C ASN A 296 3.73 -4.95 13.39
N ARG A 297 3.96 -4.83 14.70
CA ARG A 297 3.15 -3.97 15.59
C ARG A 297 4.00 -3.29 16.65
N TYR A 298 3.60 -2.06 16.99
CA TYR A 298 4.16 -1.26 18.08
C TYR A 298 3.04 -0.73 18.97
N THR A 299 3.29 -0.62 20.28
CA THR A 299 2.42 0.13 21.19
C THR A 299 2.54 1.63 20.90
N ALA A 300 1.59 2.43 21.38
CA ALA A 300 1.67 3.90 21.28
C ALA A 300 2.91 4.49 21.99
N THR A 301 3.53 3.75 22.92
CA THR A 301 4.77 4.11 23.61
C THR A 301 6.04 3.69 22.87
N GLY A 302 5.91 3.11 21.67
CA GLY A 302 7.05 2.73 20.82
C GLY A 302 7.67 1.36 21.13
N GLN A 303 7.08 0.58 22.04
CA GLN A 303 7.53 -0.77 22.31
C GLN A 303 7.02 -1.74 21.25
N ALA A 304 7.80 -2.74 20.88
CA ALA A 304 7.34 -3.83 20.04
C ALA A 304 6.16 -4.57 20.70
N ALA A 305 5.06 -4.71 19.97
CA ALA A 305 3.85 -5.40 20.40
C ALA A 305 3.63 -6.72 19.65
N SER A 306 4.59 -7.14 18.83
CA SER A 306 4.72 -8.46 18.21
C SER A 306 6.20 -8.77 18.04
N GLU A 307 6.53 -10.05 17.92
CA GLU A 307 7.87 -10.52 17.56
C GLU A 307 8.00 -10.74 16.04
N ASP A 308 6.87 -10.67 15.33
CA ASP A 308 6.82 -10.91 13.90
C ASP A 308 7.28 -9.68 13.11
N GLN A 309 7.92 -9.95 11.98
CA GLN A 309 8.30 -8.98 10.94
C GLN A 309 7.75 -9.45 9.60
N SER A 310 7.72 -8.55 8.59
CA SER A 310 7.27 -8.89 7.24
C SER A 310 8.18 -8.33 6.15
N ALA A 311 8.25 -9.04 5.04
CA ALA A 311 8.98 -8.58 3.86
C ALA A 311 8.41 -7.27 3.32
N ALA A 312 7.08 -7.10 3.37
CA ALA A 312 6.41 -5.87 2.92
C ALA A 312 6.80 -4.64 3.75
N ALA A 313 6.98 -4.77 5.07
CA ALA A 313 7.42 -3.66 5.91
C ALA A 313 8.81 -3.16 5.48
N TYR A 314 9.76 -4.07 5.27
CA TYR A 314 11.08 -3.71 4.78
C TYR A 314 11.09 -3.22 3.33
N ALA A 315 10.23 -3.74 2.47
CA ALA A 315 10.07 -3.24 1.10
C ALA A 315 9.54 -1.79 1.07
N LEU A 316 8.56 -1.47 1.91
CA LEU A 316 8.05 -0.10 2.07
C LEU A 316 9.13 0.83 2.65
N ALA A 317 9.90 0.36 3.63
CA ALA A 317 11.03 1.12 4.18
C ALA A 317 12.13 1.37 3.12
N ALA A 318 12.36 0.42 2.21
CA ALA A 318 13.29 0.60 1.10
C ALA A 318 12.79 1.65 0.11
N LEU A 319 11.50 1.61 -0.27
CA LEU A 319 10.87 2.63 -1.12
C LEU A 319 10.95 4.01 -0.47
N LEU A 320 10.67 4.09 0.83
CA LEU A 320 10.78 5.32 1.60
C LEU A 320 12.21 5.85 1.62
N ALA A 321 13.22 4.98 1.85
CA ALA A 321 14.63 5.35 1.83
C ALA A 321 15.08 5.88 0.45
N MET A 322 14.58 5.29 -0.64
CA MET A 322 14.84 5.79 -2.00
C MET A 322 14.25 7.19 -2.21
N GLN A 323 13.02 7.46 -1.70
CA GLN A 323 12.42 8.80 -1.72
C GLN A 323 13.22 9.82 -0.90
N GLN A 324 13.86 9.38 0.18
CA GLN A 324 14.73 10.19 1.03
C GLN A 324 16.19 10.26 0.54
N HIS A 325 16.48 9.71 -0.64
CA HIS A 325 17.81 9.65 -1.25
C HIS A 325 18.88 8.94 -0.39
N ASP A 326 18.47 8.06 0.53
CA ASP A 326 19.36 7.23 1.36
C ASP A 326 19.53 5.82 0.77
N GLN A 327 20.45 5.70 -0.18
CA GLN A 327 20.72 4.44 -0.88
C GLN A 327 21.26 3.35 0.06
N ALA A 328 21.98 3.72 1.12
CA ALA A 328 22.51 2.76 2.08
C ALA A 328 21.37 2.10 2.88
N THR A 329 20.44 2.91 3.39
CA THR A 329 19.25 2.42 4.10
C THR A 329 18.33 1.63 3.15
N ALA A 330 18.15 2.07 1.90
CA ALA A 330 17.35 1.34 0.90
C ALA A 330 17.92 -0.06 0.64
N LYS A 331 19.24 -0.15 0.43
CA LYS A 331 19.93 -1.44 0.25
C LYS A 331 19.78 -2.35 1.47
N ASN A 332 19.95 -1.82 2.68
CA ASN A 332 19.82 -2.59 3.93
C ASN A 332 18.39 -3.10 4.10
N ALA A 333 17.37 -2.25 3.87
CA ALA A 333 15.97 -2.65 3.93
C ALA A 333 15.66 -3.76 2.91
N LEU A 334 16.15 -3.67 1.67
CA LEU A 334 15.98 -4.73 0.67
C LEU A 334 16.66 -6.05 1.09
N GLN A 335 17.82 -5.99 1.76
CA GLN A 335 18.48 -7.18 2.31
C GLN A 335 17.61 -7.87 3.37
N HIS A 336 17.00 -7.09 4.27
CA HIS A 336 16.06 -7.62 5.26
C HIS A 336 14.80 -8.19 4.62
N ALA A 337 14.20 -7.51 3.62
CA ALA A 337 13.06 -8.04 2.89
C ALA A 337 13.38 -9.39 2.22
N LEU A 338 14.55 -9.50 1.60
CA LEU A 338 15.01 -10.72 0.93
C LEU A 338 15.43 -11.83 1.91
N ALA A 339 15.62 -11.54 3.20
CA ALA A 339 15.86 -12.58 4.20
C ALA A 339 14.67 -13.55 4.36
N PHE A 340 13.45 -13.08 4.05
CA PHE A 340 12.23 -13.93 4.00
C PHE A 340 12.14 -14.82 2.76
N GLN A 341 13.09 -14.71 1.82
CA GLN A 341 13.03 -15.48 0.58
C GLN A 341 13.45 -16.92 0.80
N MET A 342 12.54 -17.82 0.48
CA MET A 342 12.76 -19.26 0.58
C MET A 342 13.72 -19.75 -0.49
N GLN A 343 14.65 -20.63 -0.06
CA GLN A 343 15.59 -21.35 -0.91
C GLN A 343 15.37 -22.85 -0.66
N THR A 344 14.51 -23.45 -1.44
CA THR A 344 14.06 -24.84 -1.29
C THR A 344 14.01 -25.51 -2.65
N ASP A 345 13.96 -26.84 -2.68
CA ASP A 345 13.71 -27.62 -3.90
C ASP A 345 12.20 -27.78 -4.22
N SER A 346 11.36 -27.01 -3.55
CA SER A 346 9.91 -27.03 -3.72
C SER A 346 9.41 -25.89 -4.65
N PRO A 347 8.14 -25.90 -5.07
CA PRO A 347 7.52 -24.80 -5.82
C PRO A 347 7.60 -23.42 -5.12
N LEU A 348 7.81 -23.40 -3.79
CA LEU A 348 7.97 -22.18 -2.99
C LEU A 348 9.30 -21.45 -3.20
N ASN A 349 10.25 -22.07 -3.92
CA ASN A 349 11.58 -21.51 -4.16
C ASN A 349 11.52 -20.13 -4.80
N GLY A 350 12.05 -19.13 -4.11
CA GLY A 350 12.08 -17.74 -4.54
C GLY A 350 10.93 -16.88 -3.98
N GLY A 351 9.88 -17.49 -3.42
CA GLY A 351 8.81 -16.77 -2.72
C GLY A 351 9.26 -16.26 -1.36
N LEU A 352 8.64 -15.16 -0.90
CA LEU A 352 8.84 -14.59 0.43
C LEU A 352 7.69 -15.03 1.34
N GLY A 353 8.01 -15.72 2.42
CA GLY A 353 7.01 -16.24 3.33
C GLY A 353 7.56 -17.36 4.22
N ASP A 354 6.67 -18.22 4.68
CA ASP A 354 6.99 -19.35 5.55
C ASP A 354 6.73 -20.69 4.83
N ALA A 355 7.77 -21.50 4.69
CA ALA A 355 7.73 -22.77 3.99
C ALA A 355 6.92 -23.85 4.76
N ALA A 356 6.95 -23.82 6.09
CA ALA A 356 6.32 -24.84 6.92
C ALA A 356 4.79 -24.71 6.87
N SER A 357 4.28 -23.49 7.00
CA SER A 357 2.86 -23.19 6.88
C SER A 357 2.38 -23.00 5.44
N GLN A 358 3.29 -22.92 4.46
CA GLN A 358 3.04 -22.53 3.07
C GLN A 358 2.33 -21.16 2.95
N THR A 359 2.54 -20.29 3.94
CA THR A 359 1.94 -18.96 3.96
C THR A 359 2.83 -17.99 3.20
N VAL A 360 2.41 -17.67 1.97
CA VAL A 360 3.15 -16.80 1.04
C VAL A 360 2.17 -15.81 0.43
N TYR A 361 2.06 -14.63 1.06
CA TYR A 361 1.12 -13.60 0.61
C TYR A 361 1.65 -12.84 -0.60
N SER A 362 0.74 -12.56 -1.53
CA SER A 362 1.06 -11.75 -2.73
C SER A 362 1.53 -10.35 -2.37
N PHE A 363 1.00 -9.74 -1.32
CA PHE A 363 1.38 -8.40 -0.91
C PHE A 363 2.87 -8.30 -0.55
N ASP A 364 3.39 -9.21 0.29
CA ASP A 364 4.82 -9.24 0.66
C ASP A 364 5.71 -9.41 -0.57
N ASN A 365 5.33 -10.34 -1.43
CA ASN A 365 6.10 -10.69 -2.63
C ASN A 365 6.08 -9.58 -3.69
N LEU A 366 4.91 -9.01 -3.97
CA LEU A 366 4.76 -7.97 -4.98
C LEU A 366 5.29 -6.62 -4.50
N MET A 367 5.12 -6.25 -3.23
CA MET A 367 5.69 -5.03 -2.68
C MET A 367 7.22 -5.09 -2.71
N THR A 368 7.82 -6.25 -2.38
CA THR A 368 9.26 -6.46 -2.48
C THR A 368 9.72 -6.40 -3.95
N LEU A 369 8.96 -6.98 -4.88
CA LEU A 369 9.27 -6.90 -6.31
C LEU A 369 9.27 -5.45 -6.81
N VAL A 370 8.25 -4.65 -6.46
CA VAL A 370 8.15 -3.22 -6.81
C VAL A 370 9.31 -2.43 -6.22
N ALA A 371 9.69 -2.70 -4.97
CA ALA A 371 10.83 -2.05 -4.34
C ALA A 371 12.16 -2.40 -5.04
N LEU A 372 12.35 -3.66 -5.45
CA LEU A 372 13.50 -4.10 -6.23
C LEU A 372 13.53 -3.47 -7.63
N ASP A 373 12.38 -3.38 -8.31
CA ASP A 373 12.27 -2.72 -9.63
C ASP A 373 12.66 -1.25 -9.52
N THR A 374 12.13 -0.54 -8.52
CA THR A 374 12.43 0.88 -8.28
C THR A 374 13.90 1.09 -7.98
N TYR A 375 14.50 0.22 -7.16
CA TYR A 375 15.94 0.26 -6.85
C TYR A 375 16.80 0.04 -8.10
N ARG A 376 16.41 -0.90 -8.96
CA ARG A 376 17.10 -1.21 -10.22
C ARG A 376 16.98 -0.09 -11.25
N GLU A 377 15.80 0.53 -11.36
CA GLU A 377 15.58 1.67 -12.26
C GLU A 377 16.44 2.87 -11.84
N GLY A 378 16.49 3.18 -10.55
CA GLY A 378 17.36 4.23 -10.00
C GLY A 378 18.86 3.99 -10.31
N GLN A 379 19.29 2.75 -10.50
CA GLN A 379 20.66 2.42 -10.89
C GLN A 379 20.94 2.52 -12.40
N VAL A 380 19.91 2.43 -13.25
CA VAL A 380 20.04 2.53 -14.73
C VAL A 380 20.02 3.99 -15.19
N THR A 381 19.30 4.83 -14.50
CA THR A 381 19.21 6.28 -14.79
C THR A 381 20.33 7.08 -14.13
N SER A 382 21.21 6.42 -13.39
CA SER A 382 22.43 6.90 -12.73
C SER A 382 23.65 6.56 -13.58
#